data_376d2b5efce542b36a979826cb524dfc
#
_entry.id   376d2b5efce542b36a979826cb524dfc
#
_cell.length_a   1.000
_cell.length_b   1.000
_cell.length_c   1.000
_cell.angle_alpha   90.00
_cell.angle_beta   90.00
_cell.angle_gamma   90.00
#
_symmetry.space_group_name_H-M   'P 1'
#
loop_
_entity.id
_entity.type
_entity.pdbx_description
1 polymer ?
#
loop_
_entity_poly.entity_id
_entity_poly.type
_entity_poly.pdbx_seq_one_letter_code
_entity_poly.pdbx_strand_id
1 'polypeptide(L)'
;GVANTRLYEDRLELPEVRIVGSLIETTSSNQDMIISSPGTGVVQVDDTLHIRQAVSTPTAPADGNKLYMATEAYGQTGMFFVNAQGTRDELISKNRSILYSMIF
;
A
#
# COMPACT_ATOMS: atom_id res chain seq x y z
N GLY A 1 24.29 15.40 -20.86
CA GLY A 1 23.23 16.01 -20.11
C GLY A 1 23.51 15.98 -18.62
N VAL A 2 22.69 16.64 -17.89
CA VAL A 2 22.82 16.67 -16.44
C VAL A 2 22.40 15.31 -15.89
N ALA A 3 23.30 14.67 -15.17
CA ALA A 3 22.98 13.41 -14.52
C ALA A 3 22.20 13.68 -13.24
N ASN A 4 20.93 13.28 -13.24
CA ASN A 4 20.09 13.33 -12.03
C ASN A 4 20.19 12.06 -11.22
N THR A 5 20.91 11.06 -11.76
CA THR A 5 21.15 9.80 -11.08
C THR A 5 22.48 9.87 -10.36
N ARG A 6 22.50 9.47 -9.11
CA ARG A 6 23.70 9.47 -8.28
C ARG A 6 23.88 8.10 -7.64
N LEU A 7 25.05 7.51 -7.87
CA LEU A 7 25.43 6.25 -7.26
C LEU A 7 26.48 6.52 -6.19
N TYR A 8 26.13 6.19 -4.95
CA TYR A 8 27.03 6.29 -3.81
C TYR A 8 27.42 4.91 -3.32
N GLU A 9 28.36 4.83 -2.40
CA GLU A 9 28.74 3.54 -1.81
C GLU A 9 27.59 2.89 -1.05
N ASP A 10 26.71 3.71 -0.46
CA ASP A 10 25.64 3.25 0.41
C ASP A 10 24.24 3.38 -0.20
N ARG A 11 24.10 4.00 -1.38
CA ARG A 11 22.79 4.22 -1.98
C ARG A 11 22.84 4.55 -3.46
N LEU A 12 21.71 4.33 -4.12
CA LEU A 12 21.43 4.84 -5.46
C LEU A 12 20.35 5.90 -5.34
N GLU A 13 20.59 7.07 -5.91
CA GLU A 13 19.65 8.18 -5.85
C GLU A 13 19.26 8.64 -7.24
N LEU A 14 17.96 8.59 -7.52
CA LEU A 14 17.34 9.09 -8.73
C LEU A 14 16.57 10.37 -8.39
N PRO A 15 16.09 11.16 -9.38
CA PRO A 15 15.39 12.41 -9.07
C PRO A 15 14.19 12.23 -8.15
N GLU A 16 13.45 11.14 -8.28
CA GLU A 16 12.20 10.92 -7.56
C GLU A 16 12.21 9.72 -6.62
N VAL A 17 13.20 8.83 -6.76
CA VAL A 17 13.29 7.60 -5.98
C VAL A 17 14.73 7.42 -5.54
N ARG A 18 14.94 6.93 -4.33
CA ARG A 18 16.26 6.54 -3.87
C ARG A 18 16.21 5.20 -3.16
N ILE A 19 17.35 4.52 -3.21
CA ILE A 19 17.56 3.23 -2.55
C ILE A 19 18.70 3.42 -1.57
N VAL A 20 18.42 3.18 -0.28
CA VAL A 20 19.41 3.31 0.81
C VAL A 20 19.35 2.04 1.64
N GLY A 21 20.44 1.26 1.66
CA GLY A 21 20.44 -0.03 2.33
C GLY A 21 19.33 -0.93 1.77
N SER A 22 18.37 -1.30 2.61
CA SER A 22 17.23 -2.11 2.20
C SER A 22 15.97 -1.28 1.94
N LEU A 23 16.08 0.04 1.94
CA LEU A 23 14.94 0.95 1.81
C LEU A 23 14.83 1.47 0.39
N ILE A 24 13.61 1.48 -0.15
CA ILE A 24 13.25 2.14 -1.41
C ILE A 24 12.18 3.16 -1.09
N GLU A 25 12.44 4.43 -1.38
CA GLU A 25 11.49 5.49 -1.04
C GLU A 25 11.46 6.60 -2.10
N THR A 26 10.37 7.36 -2.13
CA THR A 26 10.33 8.58 -2.92
C THR A 26 11.13 9.68 -2.21
N THR A 27 11.68 10.62 -2.98
CA THR A 27 12.53 11.68 -2.44
C THR A 27 11.76 12.86 -1.89
N SER A 28 10.49 13.00 -2.29
CA SER A 28 9.62 14.10 -1.85
C SER A 28 8.50 13.59 -0.98
N SER A 29 8.10 14.41 0.01
CA SER A 29 6.94 14.10 0.86
C SER A 29 5.67 14.07 0.04
N ASN A 30 4.76 13.17 0.40
CA ASN A 30 3.43 13.02 -0.23
C ASN A 30 3.49 12.64 -1.71
N GLN A 31 4.62 12.18 -2.19
CA GLN A 31 4.78 11.67 -3.54
C GLN A 31 4.44 10.18 -3.57
N ASP A 32 3.62 9.78 -4.55
CA ASP A 32 3.29 8.37 -4.72
C ASP A 32 4.48 7.60 -5.28
N MET A 33 4.67 6.38 -4.78
CA MET A 33 5.59 5.44 -5.38
C MET A 33 4.79 4.53 -6.30
N ILE A 34 5.08 4.58 -7.59
CA ILE A 34 4.34 3.81 -8.58
C ILE A 34 5.17 2.59 -8.97
N ILE A 35 4.61 1.41 -8.76
CA ILE A 35 5.21 0.13 -9.18
C ILE A 35 4.27 -0.46 -10.21
N SER A 36 4.76 -0.63 -11.43
CA SER A 36 3.92 -1.01 -12.55
C SER A 36 4.62 -2.05 -13.42
N SER A 37 3.84 -2.96 -13.96
CA SER A 37 4.30 -3.92 -14.95
C SER A 37 3.57 -3.65 -16.28
N PRO A 38 4.30 -3.46 -17.38
CA PRO A 38 3.65 -3.13 -18.67
C PRO A 38 2.76 -4.25 -19.19
N GLY A 39 1.76 -3.88 -19.97
CA GLY A 39 0.87 -4.82 -20.62
C GLY A 39 0.01 -5.60 -19.63
N THR A 40 0.02 -6.91 -19.75
CA THR A 40 -0.78 -7.80 -18.89
C THR A 40 0.02 -8.36 -17.71
N GLY A 41 1.23 -7.87 -17.49
CA GLY A 41 2.03 -8.30 -16.34
C GLY A 41 1.41 -7.86 -15.02
N VAL A 42 1.92 -8.44 -13.93
CA VAL A 42 1.47 -8.09 -12.58
C VAL A 42 2.68 -7.78 -11.70
N VAL A 43 2.46 -7.09 -10.61
CA VAL A 43 3.46 -6.93 -9.56
C VAL A 43 3.33 -8.14 -8.65
N GLN A 44 4.36 -8.98 -8.65
CA GLN A 44 4.37 -10.22 -7.88
C GLN A 44 5.28 -10.05 -6.67
N VAL A 45 4.74 -10.33 -5.49
CA VAL A 45 5.52 -10.33 -4.24
C VAL A 45 5.67 -11.79 -3.81
N ASP A 46 6.90 -12.29 -3.81
CA ASP A 46 7.17 -13.71 -3.54
C ASP A 46 7.21 -14.07 -2.07
N ASP A 47 7.17 -13.09 -1.20
CA ASP A 47 7.24 -13.29 0.24
C ASP A 47 6.05 -12.68 0.95
N THR A 48 6.04 -12.82 2.26
CA THR A 48 5.02 -12.18 3.09
C THR A 48 5.09 -10.66 2.92
N LEU A 49 3.94 -10.05 2.67
CA LEU A 49 3.82 -8.61 2.57
C LEU A 49 3.37 -8.05 3.92
N HIS A 50 4.21 -7.20 4.52
CA HIS A 50 3.88 -6.52 5.76
C HIS A 50 3.51 -5.08 5.44
N ILE A 51 2.21 -4.76 5.53
CA ILE A 51 1.72 -3.39 5.36
C ILE A 51 1.54 -2.79 6.74
N ARG A 52 2.27 -1.70 7.00
CA ARG A 52 2.22 -1.03 8.30
C ARG A 52 0.94 -0.21 8.45
N GLN A 53 0.57 0.08 9.69
CA GLN A 53 -0.57 0.91 9.99
C GLN A 53 -0.44 2.28 9.30
N ALA A 54 -1.52 2.73 8.68
CA ALA A 54 -1.54 4.03 8.01
C ALA A 54 -1.37 5.15 9.04
N VAL A 55 -0.59 6.18 8.65
CA VAL A 55 -0.36 7.36 9.48
C VAL A 55 -1.65 8.15 9.66
N SER A 56 -2.47 8.19 8.62
CA SER A 56 -3.78 8.84 8.62
C SER A 56 -4.74 8.03 7.75
N THR A 57 -6.03 8.26 7.92
CA THR A 57 -7.03 7.58 7.10
C THR A 57 -6.88 8.02 5.64
N PRO A 58 -6.64 7.09 4.70
CA PRO A 58 -6.48 7.45 3.31
C PRO A 58 -7.76 8.01 2.69
N THR A 59 -7.59 8.92 1.72
CA THR A 59 -8.71 9.44 0.95
C THR A 59 -9.12 8.45 -0.14
N ALA A 60 -10.37 8.58 -0.63
CA ALA A 60 -10.84 7.75 -1.72
C ALA A 60 -9.99 7.97 -2.97
N PRO A 61 -9.58 6.90 -3.69
CA PRO A 61 -8.86 7.06 -4.95
C PRO A 61 -9.79 7.49 -6.09
N ALA A 62 -9.21 7.98 -7.19
CA ALA A 62 -9.98 8.30 -8.37
C ALA A 62 -10.57 7.05 -9.03
N ASP A 63 -9.83 5.94 -8.95
CA ASP A 63 -10.27 4.63 -9.44
C ASP A 63 -9.64 3.53 -8.59
N GLY A 64 -10.17 2.34 -8.69
CA GLY A 64 -9.67 1.18 -7.96
C GLY A 64 -9.88 1.27 -6.45
N ASN A 65 -9.01 0.64 -5.72
CA ASN A 65 -9.09 0.56 -4.26
C ASN A 65 -7.73 0.85 -3.64
N LYS A 66 -7.75 1.50 -2.49
CA LYS A 66 -6.59 1.55 -1.61
C LYS A 66 -6.75 0.50 -0.52
N LEU A 67 -5.70 -0.27 -0.28
CA LEU A 67 -5.63 -1.22 0.84
C LEU A 67 -4.75 -0.59 1.92
N TYR A 68 -5.25 -0.54 3.14
CA TYR A 68 -4.51 0.05 4.24
C TYR A 68 -4.78 -0.68 5.54
N MET A 69 -3.88 -0.49 6.51
CA MET A 69 -4.00 -1.07 7.84
C MET A 69 -4.35 0.01 8.83
N ALA A 70 -5.25 -0.32 9.75
CA ALA A 70 -5.67 0.59 10.82
C ALA A 70 -5.84 -0.21 12.10
N THR A 71 -6.19 0.47 13.18
CA THR A 71 -6.51 -0.21 14.43
C THR A 71 -7.66 -1.18 14.19
N GLU A 72 -7.53 -2.40 14.70
CA GLU A 72 -8.54 -3.43 14.54
C GLU A 72 -9.91 -2.92 14.99
N ALA A 73 -10.92 -3.25 14.19
CA ALA A 73 -12.31 -2.91 14.48
C ALA A 73 -13.11 -4.20 14.68
N TYR A 74 -14.34 -4.23 14.23
CA TYR A 74 -15.23 -5.37 14.48
C TYR A 74 -14.74 -6.68 13.87
N GLY A 75 -14.05 -6.63 12.72
CA GLY A 75 -13.52 -7.82 12.06
C GLY A 75 -12.22 -8.30 12.65
N GLN A 76 -11.53 -7.49 13.41
CA GLN A 76 -10.27 -7.79 14.10
C GLN A 76 -9.10 -8.16 13.20
N THR A 77 -9.18 -7.83 11.91
CA THR A 77 -8.06 -8.03 11.00
C THR A 77 -7.18 -6.80 10.87
N GLY A 78 -7.75 -5.62 11.07
CA GLY A 78 -7.05 -4.37 10.84
C GLY A 78 -6.81 -4.05 9.37
N MET A 79 -7.32 -4.87 8.45
CA MET A 79 -7.15 -4.69 7.01
C MET A 79 -8.38 -4.00 6.45
N PHE A 80 -8.18 -2.83 5.85
CA PHE A 80 -9.26 -2.01 5.32
C PHE A 80 -9.05 -1.71 3.85
N PHE A 81 -10.14 -1.41 3.16
CA PHE A 81 -10.09 -0.85 1.82
C PHE A 81 -10.92 0.44 1.76
N VAL A 82 -10.59 1.28 0.78
CA VAL A 82 -11.46 2.39 0.38
C VAL A 82 -11.51 2.41 -1.14
N ASN A 83 -12.72 2.45 -1.69
CA ASN A 83 -12.91 2.46 -3.14
C ASN A 83 -13.14 3.88 -3.67
N ALA A 84 -13.29 3.99 -4.99
CA ALA A 84 -13.47 5.28 -5.65
C ALA A 84 -14.75 6.00 -5.23
N GLN A 85 -15.76 5.28 -4.76
CA GLN A 85 -17.02 5.85 -4.26
C GLN A 85 -16.94 6.27 -2.80
N GLY A 86 -15.80 6.07 -2.16
CA GLY A 86 -15.62 6.43 -0.76
C GLY A 86 -16.10 5.37 0.22
N THR A 87 -16.51 4.20 -0.24
CA THR A 87 -16.88 3.10 0.64
C THR A 87 -15.65 2.56 1.34
N ARG A 88 -15.70 2.53 2.67
CA ARG A 88 -14.63 2.00 3.52
C ARG A 88 -15.17 0.83 4.30
N ASP A 89 -14.40 -0.24 4.34
CA ASP A 89 -14.80 -1.39 5.14
C ASP A 89 -13.58 -2.20 5.51
N GLU A 90 -13.73 -3.01 6.55
CA GLU A 90 -12.69 -3.91 7.01
C GLU A 90 -12.84 -5.27 6.32
N LEU A 91 -11.72 -5.84 5.86
CA LEU A 91 -11.71 -7.19 5.32
C LEU A 91 -11.72 -8.17 6.49
N ILE A 92 -12.77 -8.97 6.61
CA ILE A 92 -12.94 -9.88 7.74
C ILE A 92 -12.68 -11.33 7.32
N SER A 93 -12.32 -12.15 8.31
CA SER A 93 -12.09 -13.57 8.05
C SER A 93 -13.39 -14.31 7.72
N LYS A 94 -13.26 -15.44 7.05
CA LYS A 94 -14.41 -16.31 6.74
C LYS A 94 -15.17 -16.70 8.01
N ASN A 95 -14.46 -17.06 9.06
CA ASN A 95 -15.12 -17.46 10.32
C ASN A 95 -15.90 -16.31 10.93
N ARG A 96 -15.35 -15.10 10.91
CA ARG A 96 -16.02 -13.92 11.41
C ARG A 96 -17.25 -13.58 10.58
N SER A 97 -17.14 -13.70 9.26
CA SER A 97 -18.26 -13.47 8.35
C SER A 97 -19.40 -14.46 8.58
N ILE A 98 -19.09 -15.73 8.79
CA ILE A 98 -20.08 -16.76 9.09
C ILE A 98 -20.79 -16.45 10.42
N LEU A 99 -20.03 -16.06 11.44
CA LEU A 99 -20.60 -15.69 12.73
C LEU A 99 -21.59 -14.54 12.60
N TYR A 100 -21.24 -13.49 11.85
CA TYR A 100 -22.14 -12.36 11.62
C TYR A 100 -23.40 -12.80 10.86
N SER A 101 -23.27 -13.67 9.86
CA SER A 101 -24.42 -14.19 9.13
C SER A 101 -25.38 -14.98 10.01
N MET A 102 -24.87 -15.67 11.01
CA MET A 102 -25.71 -16.45 11.94
C MET A 102 -26.44 -15.57 12.95
N ILE A 103 -25.91 -14.38 13.22
CA ILE A 103 -26.54 -13.42 14.14
C ILE A 103 -27.65 -12.62 13.44
N PHE A 104 -27.45 -12.29 12.20
CA PHE A 104 -28.36 -11.49 11.39
C PHE A 104 -29.07 -12.30 10.32
#